data_4e93e8e28a8c8198d792954d1d68bdf0
#
_entry.id   4e93e8e28a8c8198d792954d1d68bdf0
#
_cell.length_a   1.000
_cell.length_b   1.000
_cell.length_c   1.000
_cell.angle_alpha   90.00
_cell.angle_beta   90.00
_cell.angle_gamma   90.00
#
_symmetry.space_group_name_H-M   'P 1'
#
loop_
_entity.id
_entity.type
_entity.pdbx_description
1 polymer ?
#
loop_
_entity_poly.entity_id
_entity_poly.type
_entity_poly.pdbx_seq_one_letter_code
_entity_poly.pdbx_strand_id
1 'polypeptide(L)'
;TEDWRFRMVTAPKGDFAGVPLNAEGRKIANEWDAAKDQASSDHCKAYGAPAIMREPSRFHITWVDDNTLKIETDAGNQIRLLHFGGAVPPGTKPSLQGYSIASWQLALGGRAGRGGQGQPGGAAQRGGSLKVMTTNLTSGYLRRNGVPYSDKTTVTEYYDLLRESDGEQWLIVKTIVEDPQYLTEPFITSTNLKKEADGSKWKPEPCEVR
;
A
#
# COMPACT_ATOMS: atom_id res chain seq x y z
N THR A 1 -8.39 17.57 7.96
CA THR A 1 -9.77 17.28 7.60
C THR A 1 -10.20 15.97 8.26
N GLU A 2 -11.47 15.86 8.66
CA GLU A 2 -12.00 14.69 9.39
C GLU A 2 -11.96 13.36 8.61
N ASP A 3 -11.79 13.41 7.31
CA ASP A 3 -11.79 12.24 6.41
C ASP A 3 -10.70 11.20 6.68
N TRP A 4 -9.56 11.59 7.22
CA TRP A 4 -8.50 10.65 7.53
C TRP A 4 -8.88 9.64 8.63
N ARG A 5 -9.76 10.03 9.55
CA ARG A 5 -10.22 9.17 10.67
C ARG A 5 -11.03 7.99 10.16
N PHE A 6 -11.91 8.20 9.19
CA PHE A 6 -12.72 7.12 8.62
C PHE A 6 -11.91 6.09 7.83
N ARG A 7 -10.76 6.49 7.29
CA ARG A 7 -9.90 5.58 6.53
C ARG A 7 -9.03 4.70 7.43
N MET A 8 -8.69 5.18 8.60
CA MET A 8 -7.76 4.54 9.54
C MET A 8 -8.46 3.82 10.68
N VAL A 9 -9.73 4.09 10.93
CA VAL A 9 -10.50 3.39 11.95
C VAL A 9 -10.97 2.06 11.39
N THR A 10 -10.64 0.98 12.09
CA THR A 10 -11.19 -0.34 11.78
C THR A 10 -12.66 -0.37 12.15
N ALA A 11 -13.51 -0.64 11.16
CA ALA A 11 -14.93 -0.87 11.40
C ALA A 11 -15.15 -2.10 12.28
N PRO A 12 -16.24 -2.18 13.06
CA PRO A 12 -16.54 -3.36 13.86
C PRO A 12 -16.77 -4.58 12.96
N LYS A 13 -16.69 -5.78 13.57
CA LYS A 13 -17.06 -7.03 12.90
C LYS A 13 -18.48 -6.92 12.32
N GLY A 14 -18.65 -7.36 11.09
CA GLY A 14 -19.93 -7.28 10.36
C GLY A 14 -20.12 -6.01 9.54
N ASP A 15 -19.33 -4.96 9.78
CA ASP A 15 -19.34 -3.76 8.95
C ASP A 15 -18.22 -3.83 7.89
N PHE A 16 -18.63 -4.15 6.68
CA PHE A 16 -17.74 -4.26 5.51
C PHE A 16 -18.03 -3.17 4.46
N ALA A 17 -18.63 -2.07 4.88
CA ALA A 17 -18.98 -0.96 4.00
C ALA A 17 -17.76 -0.50 3.17
N GLY A 18 -17.98 -0.30 1.86
CA GLY A 18 -16.96 0.13 0.91
C GLY A 18 -15.94 -0.95 0.51
N VAL A 19 -16.12 -2.22 0.93
CA VAL A 19 -15.34 -3.34 0.38
C VAL A 19 -16.24 -4.20 -0.50
N PRO A 20 -15.91 -4.41 -1.78
CA PRO A 20 -16.74 -5.13 -2.75
C PRO A 20 -16.62 -6.66 -2.56
N LEU A 21 -16.96 -7.17 -1.38
CA LEU A 21 -16.91 -8.58 -1.07
C LEU A 21 -17.99 -9.36 -1.84
N ASN A 22 -17.59 -10.47 -2.44
CA ASN A 22 -18.54 -11.48 -2.91
C ASN A 22 -19.15 -12.26 -1.74
N ALA A 23 -20.04 -13.22 -2.02
CA ALA A 23 -20.73 -14.00 -0.99
C ALA A 23 -19.76 -14.81 -0.12
N GLU A 24 -18.72 -15.41 -0.72
CA GLU A 24 -17.71 -16.20 0.01
C GLU A 24 -16.85 -15.33 0.92
N GLY A 25 -16.31 -14.22 0.39
CA GLY A 25 -15.52 -13.28 1.18
C GLY A 25 -16.31 -12.71 2.37
N ARG A 26 -17.60 -12.39 2.14
CA ARG A 26 -18.52 -11.94 3.21
C ARG A 26 -18.78 -13.02 4.26
N LYS A 27 -18.92 -14.28 3.85
CA LYS A 27 -19.07 -15.41 4.77
C LYS A 27 -17.86 -15.53 5.68
N ILE A 28 -16.65 -15.56 5.10
CA ILE A 28 -15.40 -15.66 5.87
C ILE A 28 -15.25 -14.48 6.84
N ALA A 29 -15.53 -13.25 6.38
CA ALA A 29 -15.45 -12.06 7.21
C ALA A 29 -16.46 -12.12 8.39
N ASN A 30 -17.66 -12.66 8.19
CA ASN A 30 -18.64 -12.84 9.26
C ASN A 30 -18.22 -13.92 10.28
N GLU A 31 -17.55 -14.98 9.82
CA GLU A 31 -17.06 -16.09 10.64
C GLU A 31 -15.75 -15.75 11.38
N TRP A 32 -15.11 -14.63 11.01
CA TRP A 32 -13.85 -14.21 11.62
C TRP A 32 -13.96 -14.05 13.14
N ASP A 33 -12.93 -14.47 13.84
CA ASP A 33 -12.85 -14.43 15.28
C ASP A 33 -11.44 -13.99 15.71
N ALA A 34 -11.33 -12.80 16.30
CA ALA A 34 -10.09 -12.23 16.76
C ALA A 34 -9.37 -13.12 17.79
N ALA A 35 -10.13 -13.82 18.65
CA ALA A 35 -9.56 -14.69 19.66
C ALA A 35 -8.83 -15.90 19.04
N LYS A 36 -9.32 -16.40 17.90
CA LYS A 36 -8.66 -17.49 17.16
C LYS A 36 -7.35 -17.03 16.54
N ASP A 37 -7.32 -15.84 15.94
CA ASP A 37 -6.09 -15.27 15.39
C ASP A 37 -5.07 -14.97 16.50
N GLN A 38 -5.53 -14.45 17.64
CA GLN A 38 -4.70 -14.22 18.82
C GLN A 38 -4.06 -15.51 19.33
N ALA A 39 -4.83 -16.61 19.39
CA ALA A 39 -4.36 -17.90 19.85
C ALA A 39 -3.42 -18.59 18.85
N SER A 40 -3.60 -18.33 17.56
CA SER A 40 -2.81 -18.96 16.48
C SER A 40 -1.48 -18.27 16.19
N SER A 41 -1.15 -17.18 16.83
CA SER A 41 0.01 -16.33 16.54
C SER A 41 -0.02 -15.67 15.15
N ASP A 42 -1.16 -15.66 14.48
CA ASP A 42 -1.35 -15.06 13.15
C ASP A 42 -1.62 -13.54 13.22
N HIS A 43 -0.95 -12.86 14.12
CA HIS A 43 -1.21 -11.46 14.48
C HIS A 43 -0.99 -10.49 13.32
N CYS A 44 -0.17 -10.85 12.35
CA CYS A 44 0.19 -9.98 11.23
C CYS A 44 -0.70 -10.09 9.98
N LYS A 45 -1.78 -10.89 9.98
CA LYS A 45 -2.63 -11.08 8.80
C LYS A 45 -3.19 -9.79 8.20
N ALA A 46 -3.45 -8.77 9.02
CA ALA A 46 -3.96 -7.48 8.57
C ALA A 46 -2.86 -6.47 8.21
N TYR A 47 -1.59 -6.86 8.29
CA TYR A 47 -0.43 -6.02 7.99
C TYR A 47 0.24 -6.38 6.66
N GLY A 48 -0.40 -7.20 5.84
CA GLY A 48 0.09 -7.55 4.50
C GLY A 48 0.05 -6.39 3.51
N ALA A 49 0.75 -6.54 2.39
CA ALA A 49 0.81 -5.51 1.34
C ALA A 49 -0.56 -4.96 0.91
N PRO A 50 -1.64 -5.76 0.82
CA PRO A 50 -2.97 -5.25 0.45
C PRO A 50 -3.60 -4.29 1.48
N ALA A 51 -3.12 -4.29 2.73
CA ALA A 51 -3.70 -3.56 3.85
C ALA A 51 -2.79 -2.48 4.44
N ILE A 52 -1.46 -2.72 4.44
CA ILE A 52 -0.48 -1.97 5.24
C ILE A 52 -0.50 -0.45 5.01
N MET A 53 -0.79 0.01 3.79
CA MET A 53 -0.85 1.45 3.48
C MET A 53 -2.03 2.17 4.17
N ARG A 54 -2.98 1.41 4.73
CA ARG A 54 -4.13 1.96 5.47
C ARG A 54 -3.97 1.89 6.97
N GLU A 55 -2.99 1.15 7.46
CA GLU A 55 -2.70 1.10 8.88
C GLU A 55 -2.15 2.44 9.37
N PRO A 56 -2.63 2.96 10.51
CA PRO A 56 -2.05 4.14 11.13
C PRO A 56 -0.57 3.89 11.46
N SER A 57 0.31 4.38 10.63
CA SER A 57 1.72 4.03 10.66
C SER A 57 2.59 5.17 10.17
N ARG A 58 3.86 5.15 10.55
CA ARG A 58 4.92 5.92 9.92
C ARG A 58 5.69 5.02 8.98
N PHE A 59 6.20 5.63 7.93
CA PHE A 59 6.94 4.93 6.89
C PHE A 59 8.35 5.49 6.81
N HIS A 60 9.33 4.59 6.80
CA HIS A 60 10.72 4.92 6.53
C HIS A 60 11.09 4.32 5.18
N ILE A 61 11.39 5.18 4.21
CA ILE A 61 11.63 4.78 2.82
C ILE A 61 13.08 5.07 2.49
N THR A 62 13.85 4.02 2.15
CA THR A 62 15.29 4.12 1.86
C THR A 62 15.67 3.23 0.69
N TRP A 63 16.71 3.61 -0.04
CA TRP A 63 17.35 2.74 -1.01
C TRP A 63 18.26 1.73 -0.31
N VAL A 64 18.10 0.45 -0.64
CA VAL A 64 19.01 -0.62 -0.21
C VAL A 64 20.21 -0.69 -1.14
N ASP A 65 19.93 -0.57 -2.43
CA ASP A 65 20.87 -0.56 -3.54
C ASP A 65 20.26 0.22 -4.73
N ASP A 66 20.94 0.25 -5.89
CA ASP A 66 20.51 1.02 -7.07
C ASP A 66 19.16 0.52 -7.65
N ASN A 67 18.71 -0.69 -7.29
CA ASN A 67 17.53 -1.34 -7.86
C ASN A 67 16.50 -1.79 -6.82
N THR A 68 16.71 -1.50 -5.55
CA THR A 68 15.82 -1.94 -4.48
C THR A 68 15.49 -0.81 -3.52
N LEU A 69 14.21 -0.41 -3.50
CA LEU A 69 13.68 0.52 -2.52
C LEU A 69 13.05 -0.27 -1.36
N LYS A 70 13.39 0.10 -0.13
CA LYS A 70 12.84 -0.48 1.08
C LYS A 70 11.81 0.47 1.70
N ILE A 71 10.65 -0.06 2.06
CA ILE A 71 9.64 0.60 2.88
C ILE A 71 9.54 -0.15 4.20
N GLU A 72 9.83 0.52 5.30
CA GLU A 72 9.64 0.05 6.67
C GLU A 72 8.42 0.74 7.27
N THR A 73 7.62 0.02 8.04
CA THR A 73 6.48 0.56 8.78
C THR A 73 6.68 0.34 10.27
N ASP A 74 6.36 1.33 11.09
CA ASP A 74 6.44 1.17 12.53
C ASP A 74 5.27 0.31 13.07
N ALA A 75 4.07 0.45 12.53
CA ALA A 75 2.96 -0.45 12.86
C ALA A 75 3.21 -1.85 12.29
N GLY A 76 3.20 -2.84 13.17
CA GLY A 76 3.46 -4.23 12.83
C GLY A 76 4.93 -4.52 12.51
N ASN A 77 5.81 -3.51 12.54
CA ASN A 77 7.25 -3.66 12.24
C ASN A 77 7.49 -4.41 10.92
N GLN A 78 6.81 -3.97 9.84
CA GLN A 78 6.87 -4.64 8.55
C GLN A 78 7.93 -4.05 7.63
N ILE A 79 8.46 -4.88 6.73
CA ILE A 79 9.43 -4.47 5.72
C ILE A 79 8.93 -4.94 4.35
N ARG A 80 8.89 -4.02 3.39
CA ARG A 80 8.61 -4.30 1.97
C ARG A 80 9.81 -3.90 1.13
N LEU A 81 10.17 -4.75 0.18
CA LEU A 81 11.20 -4.47 -0.82
C LEU A 81 10.54 -4.29 -2.18
N LEU A 82 10.82 -3.17 -2.81
CA LEU A 82 10.32 -2.83 -4.15
C LEU A 82 11.48 -2.97 -5.13
N HIS A 83 11.41 -3.96 -6.02
CA HIS A 83 12.49 -4.28 -6.95
C HIS A 83 12.26 -3.61 -8.30
N PHE A 84 13.24 -2.86 -8.77
CA PHE A 84 13.21 -2.22 -10.08
C PHE A 84 13.76 -3.16 -11.14
N GLY A 85 12.91 -3.51 -12.11
CA GLY A 85 13.24 -4.45 -13.17
C GLY A 85 13.10 -5.91 -12.77
N GLY A 86 13.22 -6.78 -13.76
CA GLY A 86 13.13 -8.23 -13.58
C GLY A 86 11.71 -8.77 -13.39
N ALA A 87 11.67 -10.03 -13.00
CA ALA A 87 10.45 -10.77 -12.68
C ALA A 87 10.63 -11.43 -11.30
N VAL A 88 9.55 -11.98 -10.76
CA VAL A 88 9.62 -12.76 -9.51
C VAL A 88 10.63 -13.91 -9.69
N PRO A 89 11.69 -13.99 -8.89
CA PRO A 89 12.67 -15.08 -9.01
C PRO A 89 12.03 -16.45 -8.79
N PRO A 90 12.42 -17.47 -9.55
CA PRO A 90 11.95 -18.84 -9.32
C PRO A 90 12.22 -19.28 -7.88
N GLY A 91 11.23 -19.92 -7.24
CA GLY A 91 11.37 -20.42 -5.87
C GLY A 91 11.15 -19.35 -4.77
N THR A 92 10.79 -18.11 -5.13
CA THR A 92 10.40 -17.10 -4.12
C THR A 92 9.22 -17.61 -3.32
N LYS A 93 9.37 -17.68 -2.00
CA LYS A 93 8.30 -18.11 -1.10
C LYS A 93 7.24 -17.01 -0.95
N PRO A 94 5.95 -17.36 -0.95
CA PRO A 94 4.90 -16.42 -0.63
C PRO A 94 5.06 -15.83 0.77
N SER A 95 4.64 -14.57 0.92
CA SER A 95 4.62 -13.88 2.22
C SER A 95 3.47 -12.87 2.29
N LEU A 96 3.21 -12.31 3.47
CA LEU A 96 2.20 -11.23 3.62
C LEU A 96 2.56 -9.98 2.82
N GLN A 97 3.87 -9.72 2.61
CA GLN A 97 4.34 -8.58 1.81
C GLN A 97 4.51 -8.93 0.33
N GLY A 98 4.45 -10.21 -0.01
CA GLY A 98 4.61 -10.69 -1.38
C GLY A 98 5.96 -10.34 -2.01
N TYR A 99 5.97 -10.27 -3.34
CA TYR A 99 7.10 -9.77 -4.14
C TYR A 99 6.64 -8.57 -4.96
N SER A 100 7.30 -7.44 -4.80
CA SER A 100 6.91 -6.18 -5.42
C SER A 100 7.87 -5.79 -6.53
N ILE A 101 7.34 -5.61 -7.75
CA ILE A 101 8.07 -5.09 -8.92
C ILE A 101 7.70 -3.63 -9.09
N ALA A 102 8.69 -2.77 -9.16
CA ALA A 102 8.56 -1.33 -9.27
C ALA A 102 9.00 -0.79 -10.63
N SER A 103 8.34 0.24 -11.11
CA SER A 103 8.72 0.95 -12.34
C SER A 103 8.30 2.42 -12.29
N TRP A 104 9.13 3.30 -12.83
CA TRP A 104 8.78 4.71 -12.97
C TRP A 104 7.84 4.90 -14.15
N GLN A 105 6.69 5.48 -13.89
CA GLN A 105 5.80 6.00 -14.92
C GLN A 105 6.03 7.49 -15.06
N LEU A 106 6.83 7.86 -16.04
CA LEU A 106 7.04 9.27 -16.35
C LEU A 106 5.77 9.83 -16.99
N ALA A 107 5.35 11.02 -16.55
CA ALA A 107 4.33 11.76 -17.29
C ALA A 107 4.87 11.95 -18.72
N LEU A 108 4.18 11.40 -19.70
CA LEU A 108 4.47 11.69 -21.10
C LEU A 108 4.39 13.20 -21.24
N GLY A 109 5.53 13.84 -21.47
CA GLY A 109 5.63 15.29 -21.62
C GLY A 109 4.54 15.76 -22.55
N GLY A 110 3.74 16.72 -22.10
CA GLY A 110 2.65 17.28 -22.88
C GLY A 110 3.19 17.57 -24.28
N ARG A 111 2.45 17.13 -25.28
CA ARG A 111 2.70 17.34 -26.68
C ARG A 111 3.21 18.77 -26.89
N ALA A 112 4.48 18.91 -27.24
CA ALA A 112 5.07 20.20 -27.52
C ALA A 112 4.17 20.90 -28.53
N GLY A 113 3.39 21.87 -28.08
CA GLY A 113 2.60 22.72 -28.94
C GLY A 113 3.55 23.38 -29.94
N ARG A 114 3.28 23.19 -31.21
CA ARG A 114 3.96 23.85 -32.31
C ARG A 114 3.80 25.36 -32.12
N GLY A 115 4.88 26.06 -31.76
CA GLY A 115 4.94 27.54 -31.78
C GLY A 115 5.08 28.17 -30.40
N GLY A 116 6.30 28.30 -29.94
CA GLY A 116 6.69 29.15 -28.81
C GLY A 116 8.21 29.17 -28.67
N GLN A 117 8.82 30.32 -28.95
CA GLN A 117 10.26 30.54 -28.83
C GLN A 117 10.71 30.24 -27.40
N GLY A 118 11.75 29.41 -27.27
CA GLY A 118 12.27 28.92 -26.05
C GLY A 118 12.79 30.01 -25.11
N GLN A 119 12.35 29.97 -23.86
CA GLN A 119 13.08 30.54 -22.75
C GLN A 119 14.03 29.46 -22.19
N PRO A 120 15.35 29.68 -22.16
CA PRO A 120 16.27 28.78 -21.51
C PRO A 120 16.21 29.00 -20.00
N GLY A 121 15.82 28.00 -19.23
CA GLY A 121 16.01 28.05 -17.77
C GLY A 121 14.95 27.45 -16.87
N GLY A 122 13.95 26.78 -17.37
CA GLY A 122 13.01 26.01 -16.51
C GLY A 122 13.38 24.54 -16.56
N ALA A 123 13.95 23.97 -15.50
CA ALA A 123 13.96 22.52 -15.34
C ALA A 123 12.51 22.05 -15.38
N ALA A 124 12.10 21.42 -16.50
CA ALA A 124 10.79 20.80 -16.60
C ALA A 124 10.65 19.86 -15.39
N GLN A 125 9.73 20.18 -14.50
CA GLN A 125 9.37 19.26 -13.42
C GLN A 125 8.89 17.97 -14.11
N ARG A 126 9.77 16.99 -14.16
CA ARG A 126 9.44 15.66 -14.63
C ARG A 126 8.60 15.03 -13.53
N GLY A 127 7.29 15.32 -13.55
CA GLY A 127 6.34 14.62 -12.73
C GLY A 127 6.29 13.15 -13.18
N GLY A 128 6.12 12.25 -12.26
CA GLY A 128 5.94 10.83 -12.54
C GLY A 128 5.50 10.11 -11.28
N SER A 129 4.82 8.98 -11.48
CA SER A 129 4.39 8.08 -10.41
C SER A 129 5.33 6.89 -10.34
N LEU A 130 5.62 6.42 -9.15
CA LEU A 130 6.18 5.10 -8.96
C LEU A 130 5.04 4.09 -8.98
N LYS A 131 4.99 3.22 -10.01
CA LYS A 131 4.06 2.10 -10.05
C LYS A 131 4.71 0.88 -9.45
N VAL A 132 3.99 0.21 -8.55
CA VAL A 132 4.41 -1.03 -7.91
C VAL A 132 3.33 -2.08 -8.13
N MET A 133 3.73 -3.27 -8.58
CA MET A 133 2.87 -4.43 -8.68
C MET A 133 3.37 -5.51 -7.72
N THR A 134 2.51 -5.96 -6.81
CA THR A 134 2.84 -6.98 -5.82
C THR A 134 2.01 -8.23 -6.05
N THR A 135 2.70 -9.36 -6.11
CA THR A 135 2.12 -10.72 -6.26
C THR A 135 2.79 -11.65 -5.26
N ASN A 136 2.56 -12.96 -5.37
CA ASN A 136 3.19 -13.97 -4.51
C ASN A 136 2.89 -13.73 -3.02
N LEU A 137 1.64 -13.43 -2.74
CA LEU A 137 1.12 -13.16 -1.39
C LEU A 137 0.70 -14.46 -0.69
N THR A 138 0.79 -14.48 0.63
CA THR A 138 -0.03 -15.38 1.45
C THR A 138 -1.36 -14.71 1.76
N SER A 139 -2.40 -15.48 2.03
CA SER A 139 -3.71 -14.95 2.43
C SER A 139 -3.63 -14.15 3.74
N GLY A 140 -4.51 -13.17 3.88
CA GLY A 140 -4.57 -12.30 5.05
C GLY A 140 -5.86 -11.48 5.08
N TYR A 141 -5.81 -10.30 5.72
CA TYR A 141 -6.97 -9.43 5.84
C TYR A 141 -6.71 -8.05 5.23
N LEU A 142 -7.69 -7.54 4.48
CA LEU A 142 -7.71 -6.15 3.98
C LEU A 142 -8.01 -5.13 5.09
N ARG A 143 -8.63 -5.60 6.17
CA ARG A 143 -8.99 -4.81 7.34
C ARG A 143 -8.87 -5.68 8.59
N ARG A 144 -8.59 -5.07 9.72
CA ARG A 144 -8.46 -5.75 11.03
C ARG A 144 -9.75 -6.38 11.55
N ASN A 145 -10.87 -6.22 10.87
CA ASN A 145 -12.16 -6.85 11.20
C ASN A 145 -12.43 -8.13 10.41
N GLY A 146 -11.37 -8.78 9.90
CA GLY A 146 -11.45 -10.09 9.28
C GLY A 146 -11.87 -10.10 7.80
N VAL A 147 -11.89 -8.95 7.14
CA VAL A 147 -12.14 -8.87 5.68
C VAL A 147 -11.00 -9.57 4.94
N PRO A 148 -11.24 -10.73 4.28
CA PRO A 148 -10.16 -11.53 3.74
C PRO A 148 -9.61 -11.02 2.42
N TYR A 149 -8.37 -11.41 2.13
CA TYR A 149 -7.81 -11.52 0.79
C TYR A 149 -7.11 -12.88 0.61
N SER A 150 -7.08 -13.40 -0.62
CA SER A 150 -6.50 -14.70 -0.93
C SER A 150 -5.03 -14.60 -1.37
N ASP A 151 -4.39 -15.75 -1.52
CA ASP A 151 -3.05 -15.88 -2.12
C ASP A 151 -3.01 -15.57 -3.62
N LYS A 152 -4.18 -15.42 -4.27
CA LYS A 152 -4.32 -15.02 -5.68
C LYS A 152 -4.44 -13.51 -5.85
N THR A 153 -4.36 -12.77 -4.75
CA THR A 153 -4.45 -11.32 -4.76
C THR A 153 -3.28 -10.69 -5.50
N THR A 154 -3.60 -9.68 -6.31
CA THR A 154 -2.64 -8.75 -6.91
C THR A 154 -2.87 -7.36 -6.35
N VAL A 155 -1.79 -6.67 -6.00
CA VAL A 155 -1.86 -5.28 -5.53
C VAL A 155 -1.11 -4.40 -6.53
N THR A 156 -1.79 -3.38 -7.04
CA THR A 156 -1.15 -2.32 -7.84
C THR A 156 -1.19 -1.02 -7.05
N GLU A 157 -0.03 -0.42 -6.85
CA GLU A 157 0.09 0.84 -6.13
C GLU A 157 0.74 1.90 -7.01
N TYR A 158 0.29 3.15 -6.83
CA TYR A 158 0.88 4.33 -7.43
C TYR A 158 1.29 5.28 -6.32
N TYR A 159 2.55 5.65 -6.30
CA TYR A 159 3.14 6.55 -5.32
C TYR A 159 3.45 7.89 -6.03
N ASP A 160 2.79 8.94 -5.59
CA ASP A 160 2.91 10.28 -6.13
C ASP A 160 3.46 11.23 -5.05
N LEU A 161 4.56 11.90 -5.34
CA LEU A 161 5.12 12.89 -4.44
C LEU A 161 4.60 14.29 -4.80
N LEU A 162 3.81 14.86 -3.90
CA LEU A 162 3.31 16.22 -4.00
C LEU A 162 4.18 17.16 -3.15
N ARG A 163 4.52 18.32 -3.71
CA ARG A 163 5.21 19.40 -3.01
C ARG A 163 4.30 20.61 -3.01
N GLU A 164 3.91 21.03 -1.83
CA GLU A 164 3.09 22.21 -1.64
C GLU A 164 3.92 23.50 -1.71
N SER A 165 3.27 24.63 -1.95
CA SER A 165 3.92 25.95 -2.08
C SER A 165 4.57 26.44 -0.79
N ASP A 166 4.11 25.95 0.37
CA ASP A 166 4.66 26.22 1.70
C ASP A 166 5.88 25.36 2.06
N GLY A 167 6.30 24.47 1.15
CA GLY A 167 7.42 23.55 1.33
C GLY A 167 7.04 22.19 1.92
N GLU A 168 5.79 21.98 2.28
CA GLU A 168 5.31 20.66 2.73
C GLU A 168 5.42 19.63 1.61
N GLN A 169 5.73 18.40 2.00
CA GLN A 169 5.82 17.26 1.08
C GLN A 169 4.84 16.18 1.54
N TRP A 170 4.07 15.70 0.57
CA TRP A 170 3.10 14.63 0.78
C TRP A 170 3.35 13.49 -0.19
N LEU A 171 3.28 12.27 0.32
CA LEU A 171 3.27 11.06 -0.48
C LEU A 171 1.84 10.56 -0.55
N ILE A 172 1.29 10.53 -1.76
CA ILE A 172 -0.05 10.02 -2.02
C ILE A 172 0.11 8.61 -2.58
N VAL A 173 -0.49 7.63 -1.91
CA VAL A 173 -0.44 6.24 -2.34
C VAL A 173 -1.84 5.78 -2.71
N LYS A 174 -2.08 5.55 -4.01
CA LYS A 174 -3.29 4.89 -4.49
C LYS A 174 -3.03 3.40 -4.56
N THR A 175 -3.80 2.62 -3.81
CA THR A 175 -3.71 1.16 -3.77
C THR A 175 -4.94 0.55 -4.43
N ILE A 176 -4.72 -0.37 -5.36
CA ILE A 176 -5.74 -1.15 -6.06
C ILE A 176 -5.50 -2.61 -5.72
N VAL A 177 -6.45 -3.23 -5.06
CA VAL A 177 -6.41 -4.64 -4.69
C VAL A 177 -7.40 -5.40 -5.57
N GLU A 178 -6.91 -6.39 -6.29
CA GLU A 178 -7.69 -7.30 -7.12
C GLU A 178 -7.57 -8.70 -6.53
N ASP A 179 -8.70 -9.29 -6.17
CA ASP A 179 -8.76 -10.65 -5.63
C ASP A 179 -9.91 -11.41 -6.30
N PRO A 180 -9.60 -12.35 -7.23
CA PRO A 180 -10.62 -13.08 -7.96
C PRO A 180 -11.42 -14.05 -7.07
N GLN A 181 -10.95 -14.35 -5.86
CA GLN A 181 -11.59 -15.28 -4.96
C GLN A 181 -12.62 -14.61 -4.04
N TYR A 182 -12.35 -13.38 -3.54
CA TYR A 182 -13.19 -12.76 -2.50
C TYR A 182 -13.79 -11.42 -2.89
N LEU A 183 -13.32 -10.77 -3.97
CA LEU A 183 -13.83 -9.48 -4.42
C LEU A 183 -14.63 -9.61 -5.72
N THR A 184 -15.69 -8.81 -5.86
CA THR A 184 -16.50 -8.70 -7.10
C THR A 184 -15.91 -7.68 -8.07
N GLU A 185 -15.12 -6.73 -7.57
CA GLU A 185 -14.46 -5.67 -8.32
C GLU A 185 -13.21 -5.20 -7.54
N PRO A 186 -12.29 -4.44 -8.16
CA PRO A 186 -11.11 -3.94 -7.47
C PRO A 186 -11.45 -3.07 -6.25
N PHE A 187 -10.82 -3.35 -5.12
CA PHE A 187 -10.91 -2.51 -3.93
C PHE A 187 -9.85 -1.42 -4.01
N ILE A 188 -10.29 -0.17 -4.14
CA ILE A 188 -9.41 0.98 -4.35
C ILE A 188 -9.40 1.87 -3.12
N THR A 189 -8.19 2.22 -2.67
CA THR A 189 -7.97 3.14 -1.55
C THR A 189 -6.92 4.18 -1.90
N SER A 190 -6.93 5.30 -1.18
CA SER A 190 -5.88 6.32 -1.26
C SER A 190 -5.46 6.70 0.15
N THR A 191 -4.16 6.77 0.39
CA THR A 191 -3.55 7.17 1.65
C THR A 191 -2.62 8.33 1.40
N ASN A 192 -2.70 9.36 2.24
CA ASN A 192 -1.88 10.55 2.15
C ASN A 192 -0.96 10.60 3.38
N LEU A 193 0.34 10.64 3.13
CA LEU A 193 1.38 10.63 4.14
C LEU A 193 2.15 11.95 4.08
N LYS A 194 2.19 12.70 5.17
CA LYS A 194 2.99 13.92 5.28
C LYS A 194 4.42 13.55 5.65
N LYS A 195 5.39 14.18 4.99
CA LYS A 195 6.80 14.01 5.36
C LYS A 195 7.05 14.62 6.73
N GLU A 196 7.60 13.82 7.64
CA GLU A 196 8.09 14.29 8.94
C GLU A 196 9.46 14.94 8.82
N ALA A 197 9.76 15.87 9.71
CA ALA A 197 11.02 16.59 9.72
C ALA A 197 12.20 15.68 10.07
N ASP A 198 11.97 14.72 10.95
CA ASP A 198 12.95 13.77 11.46
C ASP A 198 12.31 12.45 11.88
N GLY A 199 13.11 11.54 12.42
CA GLY A 199 12.68 10.22 12.89
C GLY A 199 12.19 10.18 14.35
N SER A 200 12.00 11.31 15.03
CA SER A 200 11.70 11.34 16.48
C SER A 200 10.38 10.65 16.85
N LYS A 201 9.44 10.59 15.92
CA LYS A 201 8.14 9.92 16.10
C LYS A 201 8.15 8.44 15.71
N TRP A 202 9.28 7.92 15.23
CA TRP A 202 9.40 6.51 14.84
C TRP A 202 9.27 5.61 16.06
N LYS A 203 8.29 4.70 16.05
CA LYS A 203 7.99 3.82 17.17
C LYS A 203 7.53 2.46 16.66
N PRO A 204 8.44 1.52 16.40
CA PRO A 204 8.08 0.18 15.98
C PRO A 204 7.25 -0.54 17.04
N GLU A 205 6.11 -1.05 16.63
CA GLU A 205 5.19 -1.82 17.47
C GLU A 205 4.89 -3.16 16.79
N PRO A 206 4.72 -4.26 17.56
CA PRO A 206 4.38 -5.55 16.98
C PRO A 206 3.00 -5.52 16.31
N CYS A 207 2.72 -6.55 15.51
CA CYS A 207 1.38 -6.75 14.99
C CYS A 207 0.39 -7.04 16.13
N GLU A 208 -0.78 -6.46 16.04
CA GLU A 208 -1.88 -6.66 16.99
C GLU A 208 -3.11 -7.20 16.27
N VAL A 209 -3.76 -8.18 16.88
CA VAL A 209 -5.13 -8.60 16.54
C VAL A 209 -6.09 -7.76 17.36
N ARG A 210 -7.06 -7.15 16.73
CA ARG A 210 -8.08 -6.32 17.40
C ARG A 210 -9.48 -6.88 17.21
#